data_a627636fb45537a8906db6e2cec74727
#
_entry.id   a627636fb45537a8906db6e2cec74727
#
_cell.length_a   1.000
_cell.length_b   1.000
_cell.length_c   1.000
_cell.angle_alpha   90.00
_cell.angle_beta   90.00
_cell.angle_gamma   90.00
#
_symmetry.space_group_name_H-M   'P 1'
#
loop_
_entity.id
_entity.type
_entity.pdbx_description
1 polymer ?
#
loop_
_entity_poly.entity_id
_entity_poly.type
_entity_poly.pdbx_seq_one_letter_code
_entity_poly.pdbx_strand_id
1 'polypeptide(L)'
;MVQVYIALGSNLNTPTEQLNSALEAISALSNTELKSVSGFYQSKPLGPQDQPDYVNAVAMIETTRPPLALLDELQRIENEQGRLRLRRWGERTLDLDILLYGDQIIQNERLTVPHYDMKNREFVIVPLNDIAQDLVLPEGEKVADLVKAFENHQMHKIKNSEKIDRT
;
A
#
# COMPACT_ATOMS: atom_id res chain seq x y z
N MET A 1 17.70 6.30 -8.10
CA MET A 1 16.67 5.92 -7.12
C MET A 1 15.87 4.72 -7.63
N VAL A 2 15.41 3.90 -6.72
CA VAL A 2 14.61 2.71 -7.04
C VAL A 2 13.14 3.04 -6.89
N GLN A 3 12.32 2.55 -7.83
CA GLN A 3 10.86 2.67 -7.71
C GLN A 3 10.33 1.57 -6.82
N VAL A 4 9.56 1.96 -5.81
CA VAL A 4 9.00 1.04 -4.82
C VAL A 4 7.50 1.25 -4.75
N TYR A 5 6.74 0.17 -4.76
CA TYR A 5 5.29 0.20 -4.59
C TYR A 5 4.95 -0.27 -3.20
N ILE A 6 4.12 0.51 -2.51
CA ILE A 6 3.73 0.26 -1.12
C ILE A 6 2.21 0.18 -1.06
N ALA A 7 1.70 -0.89 -0.43
CA ALA A 7 0.28 -1.00 -0.13
C ALA A 7 0.01 -0.37 1.24
N LEU A 8 -1.06 0.40 1.30
CA LEU A 8 -1.52 1.01 2.55
C LEU A 8 -2.93 0.52 2.84
N GLY A 9 -3.21 0.22 4.09
CA GLY A 9 -4.55 -0.18 4.51
C GLY A 9 -4.84 0.20 5.95
N SER A 10 -6.09 0.54 6.21
CA SER A 10 -6.55 0.84 7.56
C SER A 10 -8.05 0.58 7.65
N ASN A 11 -8.51 0.13 8.83
CA ASN A 11 -9.94 -0.03 9.09
C ASN A 11 -10.39 0.59 10.41
N LEU A 12 -9.62 1.53 10.92
CA LEU A 12 -10.00 2.25 12.13
C LEU A 12 -10.92 3.43 11.81
N ASN A 13 -11.44 4.06 12.85
CA ASN A 13 -12.16 5.33 12.71
C ASN A 13 -11.28 6.31 11.92
N THR A 14 -11.85 6.95 10.92
CA THR A 14 -11.13 7.86 10.03
C THR A 14 -9.98 7.18 9.25
N PRO A 15 -10.25 6.03 8.58
CA PRO A 15 -9.16 5.33 7.86
C PRO A 15 -8.55 6.17 6.75
N THR A 16 -9.32 7.03 6.10
CA THR A 16 -8.79 7.93 5.08
C THR A 16 -7.74 8.87 5.66
N GLU A 17 -7.99 9.40 6.85
CA GLU A 17 -7.01 10.26 7.54
C GLU A 17 -5.76 9.48 7.92
N GLN A 18 -5.91 8.21 8.32
CA GLN A 18 -4.78 7.36 8.63
C GLN A 18 -3.89 7.16 7.40
N LEU A 19 -4.49 6.91 6.25
CA LEU A 19 -3.72 6.75 5.03
C LEU A 19 -3.04 8.06 4.62
N ASN A 20 -3.72 9.19 4.74
CA ASN A 20 -3.11 10.48 4.43
C ASN A 20 -1.94 10.80 5.36
N SER A 21 -2.07 10.50 6.65
CA SER A 21 -0.97 10.70 7.61
C SER A 21 0.22 9.81 7.28
N ALA A 22 -0.04 8.56 6.88
CA ALA A 22 1.02 7.65 6.46
C ALA A 22 1.74 8.16 5.22
N LEU A 23 0.99 8.67 4.24
CA LEU A 23 1.58 9.22 3.02
C LEU A 23 2.46 10.44 3.33
N GLU A 24 2.02 11.32 4.24
CA GLU A 24 2.83 12.44 4.67
C GLU A 24 4.13 11.98 5.32
N ALA A 25 4.04 10.97 6.21
CA ALA A 25 5.22 10.42 6.88
C ALA A 25 6.20 9.80 5.89
N ILE A 26 5.67 9.08 4.90
CA ILE A 26 6.51 8.47 3.85
C ILE A 26 7.19 9.56 3.03
N SER A 27 6.45 10.60 2.64
CA SER A 27 7.01 11.67 1.83
C SER A 27 8.08 12.49 2.58
N ALA A 28 8.06 12.44 3.90
CA ALA A 28 9.04 13.13 4.73
C ALA A 28 10.32 12.33 4.98
N LEU A 29 10.36 11.05 4.57
CA LEU A 29 11.57 10.25 4.73
C LEU A 29 12.70 10.80 3.88
N SER A 30 13.91 10.86 4.46
CA SER A 30 15.08 11.33 3.71
C SER A 30 15.38 10.40 2.54
N ASN A 31 15.91 10.95 1.47
CA ASN A 31 16.30 10.21 0.26
C ASN A 31 15.13 9.46 -0.37
N THR A 32 13.92 9.98 -0.22
CA THR A 32 12.69 9.33 -0.68
C THR A 32 11.75 10.40 -1.23
N GLU A 33 11.13 10.09 -2.36
CA GLU A 33 10.14 10.96 -2.98
C GLU A 33 8.85 10.18 -3.23
N LEU A 34 7.73 10.76 -2.82
CA LEU A 34 6.41 10.21 -3.13
C LEU A 34 6.02 10.67 -4.53
N LYS A 35 5.78 9.73 -5.44
CA LYS A 35 5.55 10.02 -6.86
C LYS A 35 4.11 9.90 -7.31
N SER A 36 3.40 8.90 -6.82
CA SER A 36 2.01 8.66 -7.22
C SER A 36 1.27 7.99 -6.09
N VAL A 37 -0.03 8.24 -6.03
CA VAL A 37 -0.94 7.59 -5.08
C VAL A 37 -2.17 7.16 -5.86
N SER A 38 -2.61 5.91 -5.65
CA SER A 38 -3.82 5.39 -6.27
C SER A 38 -5.06 6.07 -5.71
N GLY A 39 -6.22 5.74 -6.27
CA GLY A 39 -7.47 6.01 -5.60
C GLY A 39 -7.51 5.29 -4.26
N PHE A 40 -8.33 5.79 -3.35
CA PHE A 40 -8.62 5.12 -2.08
C PHE A 40 -9.87 4.27 -2.30
N TYR A 41 -9.78 2.99 -1.91
CA TYR A 41 -10.85 2.03 -2.13
C TYR A 41 -11.37 1.53 -0.80
N GLN A 42 -12.68 1.63 -0.62
CA GLN A 42 -13.36 1.18 0.58
C GLN A 42 -13.95 -0.21 0.32
N SER A 43 -13.74 -1.12 1.25
CA SER A 43 -14.27 -2.48 1.16
C SER A 43 -14.79 -2.92 2.52
N LYS A 44 -15.75 -3.85 2.49
CA LYS A 44 -16.28 -4.41 3.71
C LYS A 44 -15.27 -5.38 4.34
N PRO A 45 -15.23 -5.46 5.68
CA PRO A 45 -14.31 -6.39 6.32
C PRO A 45 -14.70 -7.83 6.01
N LEU A 46 -13.68 -8.68 5.97
CA LEU A 46 -13.90 -10.13 5.94
C LEU A 46 -14.18 -10.58 7.36
N GLY A 47 -15.21 -11.40 7.55
CA GLY A 47 -15.58 -11.90 8.86
C GLY A 47 -16.67 -11.07 9.52
N PRO A 48 -16.61 -10.81 10.85
CA PRO A 48 -17.68 -10.10 11.54
C PRO A 48 -18.00 -8.76 10.91
N GLN A 49 -19.27 -8.49 10.69
CA GLN A 49 -19.71 -7.27 10.02
C GLN A 49 -19.79 -6.06 10.94
N ASP A 50 -19.46 -6.24 12.21
CA ASP A 50 -19.41 -5.15 13.17
C ASP A 50 -18.10 -4.37 13.16
N GLN A 51 -17.14 -4.78 12.33
CA GLN A 51 -15.88 -4.06 12.17
C GLN A 51 -16.04 -2.94 11.14
N PRO A 52 -15.29 -1.84 11.30
CA PRO A 52 -15.28 -0.79 10.29
C PRO A 52 -14.79 -1.30 8.94
N ASP A 53 -15.24 -0.65 7.88
CA ASP A 53 -14.75 -0.96 6.53
C ASP A 53 -13.27 -0.62 6.42
N TYR A 54 -12.57 -1.40 5.57
CA TYR A 54 -11.18 -1.10 5.21
C TYR A 54 -11.12 -0.05 4.13
N VAL A 55 -10.09 0.77 4.19
CA VAL A 55 -9.69 1.63 3.07
C VAL A 55 -8.27 1.24 2.69
N ASN A 56 -8.07 1.00 1.40
CA ASN A 56 -6.79 0.56 0.86
C ASN A 56 -6.36 1.46 -0.30
N ALA A 57 -5.06 1.61 -0.44
CA ALA A 57 -4.46 2.36 -1.54
C ALA A 57 -3.07 1.79 -1.83
N VAL A 58 -2.51 2.19 -2.96
CA VAL A 58 -1.13 1.87 -3.31
C VAL A 58 -0.42 3.17 -3.66
N ALA A 59 0.80 3.32 -3.18
CA ALA A 59 1.64 4.47 -3.50
C ALA A 59 2.91 4.01 -4.20
N MET A 60 3.44 4.85 -5.08
CA MET A 60 4.75 4.64 -5.70
C MET A 60 5.70 5.70 -5.18
N ILE A 61 6.82 5.26 -4.66
CA ILE A 61 7.90 6.15 -4.22
C ILE A 61 9.17 5.85 -5.01
N GLU A 62 10.09 6.80 -5.01
CA GLU A 62 11.47 6.59 -5.45
C GLU A 62 12.37 6.81 -4.25
N THR A 63 13.31 5.91 -4.02
CA THR A 63 14.15 5.96 -2.84
C THR A 63 15.53 5.39 -3.11
N THR A 64 16.52 5.87 -2.35
CA THR A 64 17.86 5.27 -2.31
C THR A 64 18.02 4.39 -1.08
N ARG A 65 17.00 4.28 -0.22
CA ARG A 65 17.09 3.43 0.97
C ARG A 65 17.12 1.96 0.59
N PRO A 66 18.03 1.17 1.19
CA PRO A 66 17.99 -0.29 0.99
C PRO A 66 16.66 -0.89 1.46
N PRO A 67 16.29 -2.08 0.95
CA PRO A 67 14.98 -2.66 1.27
C PRO A 67 14.69 -2.81 2.75
N LEU A 68 15.60 -3.33 3.54
CA LEU A 68 15.36 -3.52 4.98
C LEU A 68 15.35 -2.19 5.74
N ALA A 69 16.15 -1.22 5.31
CA ALA A 69 16.12 0.11 5.91
C ALA A 69 14.79 0.80 5.65
N LEU A 70 14.24 0.63 4.44
CA LEU A 70 12.91 1.15 4.12
C LEU A 70 11.84 0.44 4.95
N LEU A 71 11.93 -0.88 5.07
CA LEU A 71 11.01 -1.65 5.89
C LEU A 71 11.01 -1.16 7.34
N ASP A 72 12.18 -0.91 7.91
CA ASP A 72 12.30 -0.37 9.27
C ASP A 72 11.54 0.96 9.42
N GLU A 73 11.66 1.83 8.43
CA GLU A 73 10.97 3.12 8.47
C GLU A 73 9.44 2.95 8.34
N LEU A 74 8.98 2.05 7.49
CA LEU A 74 7.56 1.79 7.35
C LEU A 74 6.99 1.18 8.63
N GLN A 75 7.71 0.27 9.27
CA GLN A 75 7.28 -0.30 10.55
C GLN A 75 7.26 0.76 11.66
N ARG A 76 8.21 1.69 11.65
CA ARG A 76 8.20 2.81 12.59
C ARG A 76 6.94 3.66 12.41
N ILE A 77 6.57 3.95 11.17
CA ILE A 77 5.36 4.74 10.88
C ILE A 77 4.11 3.98 11.37
N GLU A 78 4.02 2.68 11.10
CA GLU A 78 2.92 1.86 11.60
C GLU A 78 2.81 1.95 13.12
N ASN A 79 3.94 1.78 13.80
CA ASN A 79 3.96 1.78 15.25
C ASN A 79 3.60 3.14 15.85
N GLU A 80 4.12 4.21 15.27
CA GLU A 80 3.82 5.56 15.76
C GLU A 80 2.35 5.90 15.61
N GLN A 81 1.74 5.57 14.49
CA GLN A 81 0.32 5.82 14.27
C GLN A 81 -0.55 4.84 15.05
N GLY A 82 -0.11 3.59 15.14
CA GLY A 82 -0.84 2.57 15.89
C GLY A 82 -0.86 2.81 17.39
N ARG A 83 0.20 3.42 17.93
CA ARG A 83 0.28 3.70 19.37
C ARG A 83 -0.73 4.74 19.84
N LEU A 84 -1.26 5.51 18.95
CA LEU A 84 -2.34 6.44 19.29
C LEU A 84 -3.65 5.70 19.50
N ARG A 85 -3.70 4.40 19.23
CA ARG A 85 -4.86 3.54 19.37
C ARG A 85 -4.62 2.63 20.55
N LEU A 86 -5.43 2.78 21.57
CA LEU A 86 -5.20 2.13 22.84
C LEU A 86 -5.97 0.84 23.02
N ARG A 87 -6.56 0.32 21.96
CA ARG A 87 -7.34 -0.91 22.05
C ARG A 87 -6.45 -2.12 21.93
N ARG A 88 -6.43 -2.92 22.97
CA ARG A 88 -5.68 -4.17 23.01
C ARG A 88 -6.18 -5.17 21.96
N TRP A 89 -7.48 -5.19 21.71
CA TRP A 89 -8.13 -6.10 20.79
C TRP A 89 -8.66 -5.39 19.57
N GLY A 90 -8.18 -4.20 19.33
CA GLY A 90 -8.68 -3.36 18.27
C GLY A 90 -8.24 -3.80 16.89
N GLU A 91 -8.89 -3.24 15.92
CA GLU A 91 -8.54 -3.37 14.52
C GLU A 91 -7.13 -2.81 14.31
N ARG A 92 -6.46 -3.29 13.27
CA ARG A 92 -5.17 -2.74 12.90
C ARG A 92 -5.34 -1.30 12.48
N THR A 93 -4.51 -0.43 13.04
CA THR A 93 -4.56 0.98 12.75
C THR A 93 -4.12 1.25 11.32
N LEU A 94 -3.02 0.63 10.93
CA LEU A 94 -2.36 0.93 9.68
C LEU A 94 -1.46 -0.22 9.29
N ASP A 95 -1.57 -0.65 8.04
CA ASP A 95 -0.65 -1.62 7.44
C ASP A 95 0.07 -0.97 6.27
N LEU A 96 1.40 -1.08 6.27
CA LEU A 96 2.24 -0.61 5.17
C LEU A 96 3.10 -1.78 4.70
N ASP A 97 2.85 -2.25 3.48
CA ASP A 97 3.55 -3.41 2.93
C ASP A 97 4.32 -3.02 1.67
N ILE A 98 5.58 -3.44 1.60
CA ILE A 98 6.36 -3.29 0.37
C ILE A 98 5.90 -4.36 -0.61
N LEU A 99 5.32 -3.92 -1.72
CA LEU A 99 4.85 -4.82 -2.77
C LEU A 99 5.97 -5.18 -3.74
N LEU A 100 6.69 -4.17 -4.18
CA LEU A 100 7.74 -4.28 -5.18
C LEU A 100 8.85 -3.31 -4.83
N TYR A 101 10.10 -3.75 -5.09
CA TYR A 101 11.29 -2.91 -4.91
C TYR A 101 12.09 -3.01 -6.21
N GLY A 102 11.85 -2.08 -7.13
CA GLY A 102 12.39 -2.17 -8.48
C GLY A 102 11.99 -3.51 -9.11
N ASP A 103 12.95 -4.18 -9.73
CA ASP A 103 12.77 -5.51 -10.31
C ASP A 103 13.35 -6.62 -9.43
N GLN A 104 13.66 -6.31 -8.18
CA GLN A 104 14.34 -7.26 -7.30
C GLN A 104 13.39 -8.33 -6.79
N ILE A 105 13.97 -9.51 -6.62
CA ILE A 105 13.31 -10.62 -5.94
C ILE A 105 14.06 -10.82 -4.63
N ILE A 106 13.36 -10.60 -3.51
CA ILE A 106 13.96 -10.63 -2.18
C ILE A 106 13.24 -11.66 -1.35
N GLN A 107 13.99 -12.57 -0.74
CA GLN A 107 13.43 -13.57 0.17
C GLN A 107 14.32 -13.69 1.39
N ASN A 108 13.87 -13.15 2.51
CA ASN A 108 14.55 -13.32 3.78
C ASN A 108 13.52 -13.37 4.90
N GLU A 109 13.96 -13.52 6.14
CA GLU A 109 13.06 -13.70 7.27
C GLU A 109 12.12 -12.52 7.49
N ARG A 110 12.55 -11.31 7.14
CA ARG A 110 11.80 -10.10 7.39
C ARG A 110 10.99 -9.61 6.20
N LEU A 111 11.41 -9.96 4.97
CA LEU A 111 10.85 -9.32 3.77
C LEU A 111 10.84 -10.29 2.60
N THR A 112 9.69 -10.40 1.99
CA THR A 112 9.51 -11.13 0.72
C THR A 112 8.99 -10.14 -0.33
N VAL A 113 9.73 -9.97 -1.42
CA VAL A 113 9.36 -9.09 -2.53
C VAL A 113 9.57 -9.86 -3.83
N PRO A 114 8.60 -9.88 -4.74
CA PRO A 114 7.26 -9.29 -4.64
C PRO A 114 6.49 -9.86 -3.46
N HIS A 115 5.57 -9.05 -2.92
CA HIS A 115 4.74 -9.51 -1.80
C HIS A 115 4.06 -10.82 -2.18
N TYR A 116 4.16 -11.82 -1.31
CA TYR A 116 3.83 -13.22 -1.65
C TYR A 116 2.39 -13.43 -2.14
N ASP A 117 1.47 -12.59 -1.72
CA ASP A 117 0.04 -12.79 -2.00
C ASP A 117 -0.58 -11.63 -2.78
N MET A 118 0.22 -10.69 -3.28
CA MET A 118 -0.32 -9.48 -3.90
C MET A 118 -1.20 -9.76 -5.12
N LYS A 119 -0.87 -10.79 -5.89
CA LYS A 119 -1.60 -11.11 -7.13
C LYS A 119 -3.03 -11.57 -6.87
N ASN A 120 -3.31 -12.07 -5.67
CA ASN A 120 -4.59 -12.62 -5.28
C ASN A 120 -5.46 -11.63 -4.50
N ARG A 121 -4.99 -10.40 -4.32
CA ARG A 121 -5.68 -9.39 -3.49
C ARG A 121 -6.21 -8.27 -4.35
N GLU A 122 -7.55 -8.20 -4.47
CA GLU A 122 -8.17 -7.12 -5.24
C GLU A 122 -7.83 -5.75 -4.67
N PHE A 123 -7.71 -5.65 -3.34
CA PHE A 123 -7.38 -4.39 -2.67
C PHE A 123 -5.91 -3.97 -2.85
N VAL A 124 -5.12 -4.78 -3.54
CA VAL A 124 -3.75 -4.45 -3.97
C VAL A 124 -3.72 -4.20 -5.47
N ILE A 125 -4.22 -5.15 -6.24
CA ILE A 125 -4.11 -5.10 -7.71
C ILE A 125 -4.95 -3.97 -8.31
N VAL A 126 -6.17 -3.76 -7.83
CA VAL A 126 -7.02 -2.70 -8.37
C VAL A 126 -6.42 -1.32 -8.14
N PRO A 127 -6.00 -0.96 -6.91
CA PRO A 127 -5.31 0.32 -6.72
C PRO A 127 -3.97 0.41 -7.47
N LEU A 128 -3.21 -0.67 -7.53
CA LEU A 128 -1.95 -0.68 -8.26
C LEU A 128 -2.16 -0.34 -9.73
N ASN A 129 -3.20 -0.88 -10.33
CA ASN A 129 -3.53 -0.59 -11.73
C ASN A 129 -3.83 0.89 -11.98
N ASP A 130 -4.33 1.61 -10.98
CA ASP A 130 -4.61 3.05 -11.11
C ASP A 130 -3.36 3.85 -11.47
N ILE A 131 -2.19 3.44 -10.94
CA ILE A 131 -0.96 4.21 -11.08
C ILE A 131 0.13 3.48 -11.86
N ALA A 132 -0.11 2.23 -12.25
CA ALA A 132 0.93 1.42 -12.88
C ALA A 132 0.33 0.45 -13.90
N GLN A 133 -0.48 0.95 -14.81
CA GLN A 133 -1.16 0.12 -15.82
C GLN A 133 -0.18 -0.67 -16.69
N ASP A 134 0.98 -0.12 -16.96
CA ASP A 134 1.97 -0.73 -17.84
C ASP A 134 3.02 -1.56 -17.08
N LEU A 135 2.85 -1.69 -15.78
CA LEU A 135 3.82 -2.38 -14.95
C LEU A 135 3.84 -3.87 -15.25
N VAL A 136 5.06 -4.41 -15.37
CA VAL A 136 5.32 -5.84 -15.48
C VAL A 136 6.03 -6.26 -14.20
N LEU A 137 5.53 -7.29 -13.54
CA LEU A 137 6.15 -7.80 -12.33
C LEU A 137 7.46 -8.52 -12.66
N PRO A 138 8.38 -8.67 -11.68
CA PRO A 138 9.67 -9.32 -11.94
C PRO A 138 9.55 -10.72 -12.55
N GLU A 139 8.44 -11.42 -12.28
CA GLU A 139 8.23 -12.77 -12.82
C GLU A 139 7.49 -12.76 -14.16
N GLY A 140 7.19 -11.58 -14.71
CA GLY A 140 6.64 -11.45 -16.05
C GLY A 140 5.16 -11.17 -16.17
N GLU A 141 4.40 -11.22 -15.08
CA GLU A 141 2.97 -10.93 -15.13
C GLU A 141 2.75 -9.43 -15.32
N LYS A 142 1.73 -9.09 -16.08
CA LYS A 142 1.35 -7.71 -16.32
C LYS A 142 0.20 -7.32 -15.40
N VAL A 143 0.31 -6.17 -14.74
CA VAL A 143 -0.75 -5.66 -13.86
C VAL A 143 -2.06 -5.51 -14.63
N ALA A 144 -2.00 -5.04 -15.89
CA ALA A 144 -3.18 -4.90 -16.72
C ALA A 144 -3.93 -6.21 -16.94
N ASP A 145 -3.20 -7.33 -16.97
CA ASP A 145 -3.83 -8.66 -17.09
C ASP A 145 -4.37 -9.15 -15.75
N LEU A 146 -3.63 -8.92 -14.68
CA LEU A 146 -4.04 -9.34 -13.34
C LEU A 146 -5.33 -8.65 -12.90
N VAL A 147 -5.50 -7.37 -13.22
CA VAL A 147 -6.68 -6.62 -12.81
C VAL A 147 -7.96 -7.14 -13.45
N LYS A 148 -7.86 -7.80 -14.60
CA LYS A 148 -9.04 -8.37 -15.26
C LYS A 148 -9.75 -9.41 -14.42
N ALA A 149 -9.03 -10.11 -13.55
CA ALA A 149 -9.62 -11.10 -12.65
C ALA A 149 -10.51 -10.45 -11.58
N PHE A 150 -10.40 -9.14 -11.40
CA PHE A 150 -11.12 -8.40 -10.35
C PHE A 150 -12.12 -7.39 -10.92
N GLU A 151 -12.58 -7.59 -12.15
CA GLU A 151 -13.53 -6.68 -12.79
C GLU A 151 -14.84 -6.52 -12.00
N ASN A 152 -15.22 -7.55 -11.26
CA ASN A 152 -16.45 -7.58 -10.49
C ASN A 152 -16.23 -7.30 -9.00
N HIS A 153 -15.15 -6.61 -8.65
CA HIS A 153 -14.88 -6.32 -7.24
C HIS A 153 -15.98 -5.46 -6.64
N GLN A 154 -16.13 -5.57 -5.32
CA GLN A 154 -17.19 -4.89 -4.57
C GLN A 154 -16.68 -3.64 -3.84
N MET A 155 -15.48 -3.19 -4.14
CA MET A 155 -14.90 -2.01 -3.49
C MET A 155 -15.44 -0.73 -4.10
N HIS A 156 -15.54 0.30 -3.27
CA HIS A 156 -15.96 1.64 -3.69
C HIS A 156 -14.77 2.59 -3.68
N LYS A 157 -14.54 3.25 -4.80
CA LYS A 157 -13.49 4.24 -4.91
C LYS A 157 -13.98 5.55 -4.30
N ILE A 158 -13.37 5.97 -3.20
CA ILE A 158 -13.79 7.17 -2.45
C ILE A 158 -12.88 8.37 -2.71
N LYS A 159 -11.77 8.18 -3.41
CA LYS A 159 -10.85 9.23 -3.79
C LYS A 159 -10.15 8.81 -5.08
N ASN A 160 -10.03 9.73 -6.01
CA ASN A 160 -9.32 9.46 -7.27
C ASN A 160 -7.81 9.42 -7.06
N SER A 161 -7.11 8.73 -7.96
CA SER A 161 -5.66 8.67 -7.94
C SER A 161 -5.06 10.07 -8.13
N GLU A 162 -3.92 10.30 -7.50
CA GLU A 162 -3.18 11.56 -7.60
C GLU A 162 -1.79 11.31 -8.16
N LYS A 163 -1.40 12.13 -9.11
CA LYS A 163 -0.02 12.17 -9.57
C LYS A 163 0.62 13.40 -8.93
N ILE A 164 1.66 13.15 -8.17
CA ILE A 164 2.34 14.20 -7.44
C ILE A 164 3.41 14.79 -8.34
N ASP A 165 3.24 16.06 -8.67
CA ASP A 165 4.20 16.78 -9.50
C ASP A 165 5.15 17.54 -8.60
N ARG A 166 6.42 17.15 -8.65
CA ARG A 166 7.48 17.82 -7.89
C ARG A 166 8.44 18.47 -8.86
N THR A 167 8.04 19.60 -9.31
CA THR A 167 8.92 20.43 -10.13
C THR A 167 9.82 21.27 -9.25
#